data_37b9b89094c7749abbd6aa40df96e3eb
#
_entry.id   37b9b89094c7749abbd6aa40df96e3eb
#
_cell.length_a   1.000
_cell.length_b   1.000
_cell.length_c   1.000
_cell.angle_alpha   90.00
_cell.angle_beta   90.00
_cell.angle_gamma   90.00
#
_symmetry.space_group_name_H-M   'P 1'
#
loop_
_entity.id
_entity.type
_entity.pdbx_description
1 polymer ?
#
loop_
_entity_poly.entity_id
_entity_poly.type
_entity_poly.pdbx_seq_one_letter_code
_entity_poly.pdbx_strand_id
1 'polypeptide(L)'
;MIRFVALILCLAIAGPACAQAAHSLKLLQGEDVGIIPRYLLQDPNGRSVSSEDFRGRFQLITFGYTYCPDICPTTLVEMAAILKQLGDQAQRVQPIFISVDPERDSGKVLQTYTEFFDPRILGLTGSPALVRRAADNFKIRYAKVKESGKDDKSYAVDHSAGMIFLGPDGLFIKKFAFATPVVKIAEEVSQALARH
;
A
#
# COMPACT_ATOMS: atom_id res chain seq x y z
N MET A 1 3.24 82.02 28.24
CA MET A 1 2.20 81.07 27.86
C MET A 1 2.90 79.91 27.11
N ILE A 2 3.27 78.82 27.80
CA ILE A 2 3.99 77.67 27.25
C ILE A 2 3.05 76.50 27.28
N ARG A 3 2.65 75.94 26.08
CA ARG A 3 1.80 74.78 25.94
C ARG A 3 2.70 73.55 25.94
N PHE A 4 2.59 72.69 26.99
CA PHE A 4 3.17 71.37 27.02
C PHE A 4 2.28 70.41 26.21
N VAL A 5 2.81 69.80 25.15
CA VAL A 5 2.23 68.71 24.42
C VAL A 5 2.75 67.44 25.06
N ALA A 6 1.87 66.70 25.71
CA ALA A 6 2.17 65.34 26.25
C ALA A 6 2.07 64.30 25.13
N LEU A 7 3.22 63.69 24.80
CA LEU A 7 3.31 62.60 23.86
C LEU A 7 3.00 61.31 24.62
N ILE A 8 1.82 60.75 24.39
CA ILE A 8 1.44 59.43 24.95
C ILE A 8 2.06 58.36 24.08
N LEU A 9 3.05 57.66 24.61
CA LEU A 9 3.70 56.51 24.01
C LEU A 9 2.85 55.26 24.31
N CYS A 10 2.04 54.82 23.36
CA CYS A 10 1.34 53.51 23.44
C CYS A 10 2.33 52.38 23.22
N LEU A 11 2.81 51.77 24.31
CA LEU A 11 3.51 50.49 24.25
C LEU A 11 2.47 49.38 23.93
N ALA A 12 2.50 48.84 22.72
CA ALA A 12 1.74 47.67 22.35
C ALA A 12 2.37 46.43 23.02
N ILE A 13 1.76 45.96 24.11
CA ILE A 13 2.11 44.69 24.74
C ILE A 13 1.50 43.61 23.88
N ALA A 14 2.27 43.05 22.95
CA ALA A 14 1.90 41.82 22.26
C ALA A 14 1.99 40.66 23.26
N GLY A 15 0.84 40.26 23.82
CA GLY A 15 0.77 39.22 24.83
C GLY A 15 1.03 37.80 24.25
N PRO A 16 1.30 36.81 25.13
CA PRO A 16 1.61 35.42 24.76
C PRO A 16 0.50 34.70 24.00
N ALA A 17 -0.70 35.23 23.90
CA ALA A 17 -1.83 34.68 23.17
C ALA A 17 -1.58 34.56 21.65
N CYS A 18 -0.77 35.44 21.05
CA CYS A 18 -0.46 35.40 19.63
C CYS A 18 0.51 34.23 19.29
N ALA A 19 1.41 33.89 20.21
CA ALA A 19 2.34 32.77 20.05
C ALA A 19 1.62 31.41 20.18
N GLN A 20 0.62 31.31 21.05
CA GLN A 20 -0.19 30.10 21.23
C GLN A 20 -1.12 29.83 20.02
N ALA A 21 -1.68 30.89 19.42
CA ALA A 21 -2.50 30.76 18.20
C ALA A 21 -1.65 30.28 17.00
N ALA A 22 -0.40 30.78 16.87
CA ALA A 22 0.51 30.31 15.83
C ALA A 22 0.98 28.86 16.03
N HIS A 23 1.13 28.42 17.28
CA HIS A 23 1.46 27.02 17.60
C HIS A 23 0.29 26.08 17.30
N SER A 24 -0.94 26.47 17.63
CA SER A 24 -2.17 25.72 17.31
C SER A 24 -2.43 25.63 15.80
N LEU A 25 -2.12 26.69 15.03
CA LEU A 25 -2.21 26.69 13.57
C LEU A 25 -1.17 25.76 12.94
N LYS A 26 0.01 25.62 13.54
CA LYS A 26 1.05 24.70 13.06
C LYS A 26 0.70 23.23 13.32
N LEU A 27 -0.08 22.94 14.36
CA LEU A 27 -0.67 21.61 14.63
C LEU A 27 -1.83 21.28 13.69
N LEU A 28 -2.49 22.28 13.10
CA LEU A 28 -3.54 22.12 12.10
C LEU A 28 -3.00 22.08 10.66
N GLN A 29 -1.76 22.51 10.43
CA GLN A 29 -1.04 22.34 9.15
C GLN A 29 -0.31 20.99 9.16
N GLY A 30 -1.14 19.88 9.10
CA GLY A 30 -0.72 18.54 8.69
C GLY A 30 0.74 18.18 8.96
N GLU A 31 1.04 17.63 10.14
CA GLU A 31 1.96 16.50 10.16
C GLU A 31 1.45 15.54 9.09
N ASP A 32 2.33 15.03 8.21
CA ASP A 32 2.01 14.01 7.22
C ASP A 32 1.26 12.87 7.92
N VAL A 33 -0.07 12.94 7.94
CA VAL A 33 -0.90 11.82 8.35
C VAL A 33 -0.63 10.79 7.29
N GLY A 34 0.26 9.85 7.61
CA GLY A 34 0.74 8.86 6.67
C GLY A 34 -0.44 8.22 5.96
N ILE A 35 -0.36 8.06 4.65
CA ILE A 35 -1.42 7.46 3.84
C ILE A 35 -1.63 6.04 4.34
N ILE A 36 -2.85 5.71 4.79
CA ILE A 36 -3.27 4.36 5.15
C ILE A 36 -4.11 3.82 4.01
N PRO A 37 -3.51 3.13 3.03
CA PRO A 37 -4.29 2.49 1.99
C PRO A 37 -5.03 1.27 2.58
N ARG A 38 -6.33 1.15 2.29
CA ARG A 38 -7.19 0.11 2.87
C ARG A 38 -7.81 -0.75 1.79
N TYR A 39 -8.00 -2.02 2.11
CA TYR A 39 -8.80 -2.96 1.32
C TYR A 39 -9.75 -3.73 2.21
N LEU A 40 -10.83 -4.22 1.62
CA LEU A 40 -11.74 -5.23 2.15
C LEU A 40 -12.02 -6.19 1.00
N LEU A 41 -11.48 -7.40 1.09
CA LEU A 41 -11.48 -8.40 0.03
C LEU A 41 -11.89 -9.77 0.62
N GLN A 42 -11.70 -10.84 -0.14
CA GLN A 42 -11.97 -12.21 0.28
C GLN A 42 -10.71 -13.06 0.14
N ASP A 43 -10.49 -13.94 1.12
CA ASP A 43 -9.48 -14.99 1.04
C ASP A 43 -9.95 -16.15 0.11
N PRO A 44 -9.10 -17.15 -0.13
CA PRO A 44 -9.46 -18.31 -0.96
C PRO A 44 -10.68 -19.08 -0.47
N ASN A 45 -11.04 -18.99 0.80
CA ASN A 45 -12.19 -19.66 1.40
C ASN A 45 -13.46 -18.77 1.42
N GLY A 46 -13.39 -17.57 0.82
CA GLY A 46 -14.49 -16.62 0.78
C GLY A 46 -14.69 -15.80 2.07
N ARG A 47 -13.77 -15.91 3.05
CA ARG A 47 -13.83 -15.10 4.27
C ARG A 47 -13.39 -13.67 3.96
N SER A 48 -14.09 -12.71 4.55
CA SER A 48 -13.70 -11.30 4.44
C SER A 48 -12.35 -11.06 5.12
N VAL A 49 -11.46 -10.37 4.42
CA VAL A 49 -10.13 -9.99 4.87
C VAL A 49 -9.92 -8.51 4.59
N SER A 50 -9.52 -7.77 5.60
CA SER A 50 -9.23 -6.34 5.54
C SER A 50 -7.75 -6.06 5.81
N SER A 51 -7.29 -4.88 5.46
CA SER A 51 -5.94 -4.42 5.83
C SER A 51 -5.73 -4.36 7.34
N GLU A 52 -6.80 -4.20 8.13
CA GLU A 52 -6.75 -4.14 9.58
C GLU A 52 -6.45 -5.50 10.24
N ASP A 53 -6.76 -6.61 9.55
CA ASP A 53 -6.50 -7.97 10.07
C ASP A 53 -5.00 -8.29 10.18
N PHE A 54 -4.16 -7.46 9.56
CA PHE A 54 -2.70 -7.59 9.60
C PHE A 54 -2.01 -6.53 10.48
N ARG A 55 -2.75 -5.86 11.36
CA ARG A 55 -2.14 -4.96 12.35
C ARG A 55 -1.08 -5.68 13.18
N GLY A 56 0.05 -5.03 13.41
CA GLY A 56 1.22 -5.62 14.07
C GLY A 56 2.14 -6.40 13.12
N ARG A 57 1.76 -6.60 11.85
CA ARG A 57 2.59 -7.20 10.80
C ARG A 57 2.81 -6.22 9.66
N PHE A 58 3.98 -6.24 9.07
CA PHE A 58 4.23 -5.57 7.80
C PHE A 58 3.48 -6.29 6.67
N GLN A 59 3.11 -5.55 5.63
CA GLN A 59 2.46 -6.13 4.45
C GLN A 59 3.30 -5.83 3.21
N LEU A 60 3.63 -6.86 2.44
CA LEU A 60 4.26 -6.72 1.12
C LEU A 60 3.24 -7.14 0.06
N ILE A 61 2.69 -6.16 -0.66
CA ILE A 61 1.50 -6.31 -1.50
C ILE A 61 1.86 -6.11 -2.95
N THR A 62 1.37 -7.00 -3.82
CA THR A 62 1.38 -6.78 -5.27
C THR A 62 -0.01 -6.99 -5.86
N PHE A 63 -0.31 -6.29 -6.96
CA PHE A 63 -1.54 -6.44 -7.73
C PHE A 63 -1.22 -7.17 -9.04
N GLY A 64 -2.10 -8.07 -9.46
CA GLY A 64 -1.90 -8.85 -10.67
C GLY A 64 -3.10 -9.72 -10.99
N TYR A 65 -2.92 -10.70 -11.88
CA TYR A 65 -3.94 -11.70 -12.22
C TYR A 65 -3.27 -13.00 -12.67
N THR A 66 -3.97 -14.14 -12.52
CA THR A 66 -3.37 -15.46 -12.73
C THR A 66 -3.07 -15.78 -14.20
N TYR A 67 -3.78 -15.15 -15.13
CA TYR A 67 -3.60 -15.31 -16.59
C TYR A 67 -2.50 -14.38 -17.16
N CYS A 68 -1.77 -13.66 -16.33
CA CYS A 68 -0.64 -12.83 -16.78
C CYS A 68 0.53 -13.73 -17.19
N PRO A 69 1.04 -13.60 -18.44
CA PRO A 69 2.02 -14.56 -18.95
C PRO A 69 3.47 -14.31 -18.46
N ASP A 70 3.77 -13.14 -17.89
CA ASP A 70 5.16 -12.73 -17.64
C ASP A 70 5.36 -11.98 -16.31
N ILE A 71 4.83 -10.77 -16.19
CA ILE A 71 5.16 -9.86 -15.07
C ILE A 71 4.69 -10.41 -13.74
N CYS A 72 3.47 -10.98 -13.64
CA CYS A 72 2.92 -11.46 -12.38
C CYS A 72 3.68 -12.68 -11.83
N PRO A 73 3.95 -13.75 -12.61
CA PRO A 73 4.76 -14.86 -12.11
C PRO A 73 6.18 -14.41 -11.72
N THR A 74 6.81 -13.54 -12.50
CA THR A 74 8.13 -12.97 -12.16
C THR A 74 8.08 -12.25 -10.81
N THR A 75 7.08 -11.39 -10.59
CA THR A 75 6.92 -10.65 -9.31
C THR A 75 6.70 -11.59 -8.12
N LEU A 76 5.97 -12.71 -8.29
CA LEU A 76 5.77 -13.69 -7.21
C LEU A 76 7.02 -14.51 -6.91
N VAL A 77 7.82 -14.86 -7.92
CA VAL A 77 9.17 -15.45 -7.72
C VAL A 77 10.07 -14.48 -6.94
N GLU A 78 10.09 -13.21 -7.30
CA GLU A 78 10.84 -12.17 -6.58
C GLU A 78 10.34 -12.03 -5.13
N MET A 79 9.03 -12.02 -4.89
CA MET A 79 8.44 -11.96 -3.55
C MET A 79 8.87 -13.17 -2.70
N ALA A 80 8.82 -14.38 -3.24
CA ALA A 80 9.30 -15.59 -2.57
C ALA A 80 10.81 -15.50 -2.24
N ALA A 81 11.61 -14.97 -3.15
CA ALA A 81 13.04 -14.77 -2.95
C ALA A 81 13.34 -13.72 -1.86
N ILE A 82 12.56 -12.63 -1.78
CA ILE A 82 12.64 -11.63 -0.70
C ILE A 82 12.36 -12.31 0.65
N LEU A 83 11.28 -13.08 0.77
CA LEU A 83 10.94 -13.79 2.00
C LEU A 83 12.03 -14.79 2.42
N LYS A 84 12.66 -15.45 1.46
CA LYS A 84 13.80 -16.34 1.71
C LYS A 84 15.01 -15.58 2.25
N GLN A 85 15.33 -14.41 1.69
CA GLN A 85 16.45 -13.58 2.16
C GLN A 85 16.23 -13.00 3.55
N LEU A 86 14.97 -12.68 3.90
CA LEU A 86 14.61 -12.20 5.24
C LEU A 86 14.75 -13.29 6.34
N GLY A 87 14.80 -14.57 5.97
CA GLY A 87 14.89 -15.67 6.94
C GLY A 87 13.78 -15.61 7.99
N ASP A 88 14.14 -15.68 9.28
CA ASP A 88 13.17 -15.64 10.39
C ASP A 88 12.39 -14.32 10.47
N GLN A 89 12.97 -13.22 9.98
CA GLN A 89 12.27 -11.92 9.94
C GLN A 89 11.03 -11.95 9.03
N ALA A 90 10.99 -12.87 8.05
CA ALA A 90 9.83 -13.02 7.15
C ALA A 90 8.52 -13.33 7.89
N GLN A 91 8.59 -13.89 9.12
CA GLN A 91 7.40 -14.16 9.95
C GLN A 91 6.66 -12.86 10.33
N ARG A 92 7.34 -11.72 10.33
CA ARG A 92 6.77 -10.40 10.60
C ARG A 92 6.16 -9.73 9.36
N VAL A 93 6.30 -10.34 8.19
CA VAL A 93 5.79 -9.82 6.92
C VAL A 93 4.67 -10.71 6.42
N GLN A 94 3.53 -10.11 6.04
CA GLN A 94 2.47 -10.78 5.31
C GLN A 94 2.63 -10.47 3.82
N PRO A 95 3.03 -11.43 2.99
CA PRO A 95 3.01 -11.27 1.55
C PRO A 95 1.58 -11.45 1.04
N ILE A 96 1.14 -10.57 0.13
CA ILE A 96 -0.23 -10.52 -0.37
C ILE A 96 -0.22 -10.31 -1.89
N PHE A 97 -1.01 -11.13 -2.60
CA PHE A 97 -1.32 -10.95 -4.01
C PHE A 97 -2.79 -10.59 -4.16
N ILE A 98 -3.09 -9.40 -4.66
CA ILE A 98 -4.46 -8.93 -4.89
C ILE A 98 -4.79 -9.06 -6.36
N SER A 99 -5.81 -9.88 -6.69
CA SER A 99 -6.25 -10.01 -8.07
C SER A 99 -6.98 -8.76 -8.55
N VAL A 100 -6.64 -8.34 -9.78
CA VAL A 100 -7.35 -7.29 -10.54
C VAL A 100 -8.31 -7.87 -11.58
N ASP A 101 -8.47 -9.21 -11.60
CA ASP A 101 -9.36 -9.91 -12.52
C ASP A 101 -10.28 -10.91 -11.78
N PRO A 102 -11.17 -10.43 -10.94
CA PRO A 102 -12.03 -11.28 -10.10
C PRO A 102 -12.99 -12.17 -10.89
N GLU A 103 -13.17 -11.94 -12.19
CA GLU A 103 -14.03 -12.76 -13.04
C GLU A 103 -13.38 -14.11 -13.39
N ARG A 104 -12.05 -14.15 -13.55
CA ARG A 104 -11.29 -15.40 -13.82
C ARG A 104 -10.60 -15.94 -12.58
N ASP A 105 -10.22 -15.07 -11.63
CA ASP A 105 -9.45 -15.42 -10.46
C ASP A 105 -10.36 -15.70 -9.26
N SER A 106 -10.96 -16.90 -9.23
CA SER A 106 -11.67 -17.37 -8.04
C SER A 106 -10.70 -17.62 -6.87
N GLY A 107 -11.21 -17.67 -5.63
CA GLY A 107 -10.39 -17.94 -4.45
C GLY A 107 -9.53 -19.21 -4.59
N LYS A 108 -10.11 -20.30 -5.09
CA LYS A 108 -9.39 -21.56 -5.30
C LYS A 108 -8.30 -21.46 -6.37
N VAL A 109 -8.56 -20.73 -7.46
CA VAL A 109 -7.57 -20.46 -8.52
C VAL A 109 -6.40 -19.68 -7.95
N LEU A 110 -6.68 -18.63 -7.18
CA LEU A 110 -5.66 -17.82 -6.53
C LEU A 110 -4.84 -18.63 -5.52
N GLN A 111 -5.48 -19.46 -4.72
CA GLN A 111 -4.77 -20.30 -3.76
C GLN A 111 -3.74 -21.17 -4.47
N THR A 112 -4.18 -21.95 -5.47
CA THR A 112 -3.28 -22.81 -6.24
C THR A 112 -2.14 -22.02 -6.89
N TYR A 113 -2.47 -20.84 -7.42
CA TYR A 113 -1.48 -19.99 -8.09
C TYR A 113 -0.44 -19.43 -7.12
N THR A 114 -0.86 -18.84 -5.99
CA THR A 114 0.07 -18.24 -5.04
C THR A 114 0.90 -19.26 -4.28
N GLU A 115 0.30 -20.40 -3.87
CA GLU A 115 0.99 -21.49 -3.19
C GLU A 115 2.10 -22.14 -4.05
N PHE A 116 1.97 -22.10 -5.39
CA PHE A 116 3.01 -22.57 -6.29
C PHE A 116 4.33 -21.80 -6.12
N PHE A 117 4.29 -20.51 -5.80
CA PHE A 117 5.47 -19.68 -5.61
C PHE A 117 5.98 -19.74 -4.17
N ASP A 118 5.07 -19.52 -3.21
CA ASP A 118 5.36 -19.63 -1.78
C ASP A 118 4.04 -19.76 -1.00
N PRO A 119 3.87 -20.77 -0.12
CA PRO A 119 2.63 -21.01 0.61
C PRO A 119 2.26 -19.88 1.59
N ARG A 120 3.18 -18.96 1.89
CA ARG A 120 2.93 -17.79 2.73
C ARG A 120 2.21 -16.66 1.98
N ILE A 121 2.23 -16.67 0.66
CA ILE A 121 1.61 -15.62 -0.16
C ILE A 121 0.09 -15.80 -0.14
N LEU A 122 -0.60 -14.84 0.48
CA LEU A 122 -2.06 -14.83 0.55
C LEU A 122 -2.64 -14.20 -0.72
N GLY A 123 -3.38 -15.00 -1.50
CA GLY A 123 -4.16 -14.51 -2.63
C GLY A 123 -5.48 -13.91 -2.16
N LEU A 124 -5.79 -12.69 -2.58
CA LEU A 124 -7.04 -12.00 -2.26
C LEU A 124 -7.79 -11.61 -3.52
N THR A 125 -9.11 -11.80 -3.50
CA THR A 125 -10.05 -11.41 -4.56
C THR A 125 -11.32 -10.80 -3.95
N GLY A 126 -12.35 -10.57 -4.74
CA GLY A 126 -13.63 -10.06 -4.24
C GLY A 126 -14.56 -9.68 -5.39
N SER A 127 -15.65 -8.98 -5.09
CA SER A 127 -16.45 -8.42 -6.17
C SER A 127 -15.66 -7.39 -6.99
N PRO A 128 -16.00 -7.17 -8.27
CA PRO A 128 -15.33 -6.14 -9.09
C PRO A 128 -15.31 -4.75 -8.42
N ALA A 129 -16.35 -4.40 -7.68
CA ALA A 129 -16.43 -3.13 -6.96
C ALA A 129 -15.43 -3.05 -5.80
N LEU A 130 -15.26 -4.13 -5.03
CA LEU A 130 -14.28 -4.17 -3.93
C LEU A 130 -12.85 -4.17 -4.45
N VAL A 131 -12.57 -4.90 -5.52
CA VAL A 131 -11.26 -4.90 -6.18
C VAL A 131 -10.94 -3.51 -6.73
N ARG A 132 -11.91 -2.84 -7.38
CA ARG A 132 -11.73 -1.46 -7.87
C ARG A 132 -11.41 -0.51 -6.72
N ARG A 133 -12.17 -0.57 -5.63
CA ARG A 133 -11.93 0.27 -4.45
C ARG A 133 -10.54 0.03 -3.85
N ALA A 134 -10.10 -1.23 -3.75
CA ALA A 134 -8.76 -1.55 -3.28
C ALA A 134 -7.71 -0.93 -4.21
N ALA A 135 -7.80 -1.16 -5.53
CA ALA A 135 -6.87 -0.60 -6.51
C ALA A 135 -6.80 0.94 -6.42
N ASP A 136 -7.94 1.62 -6.31
CA ASP A 136 -8.00 3.09 -6.20
C ASP A 136 -7.31 3.59 -4.93
N ASN A 137 -7.54 2.93 -3.78
CA ASN A 137 -6.88 3.27 -2.51
C ASN A 137 -5.36 3.13 -2.59
N PHE A 138 -4.87 2.14 -3.33
CA PHE A 138 -3.43 1.90 -3.55
C PHE A 138 -2.86 2.65 -4.76
N LYS A 139 -3.65 3.48 -5.44
CA LYS A 139 -3.26 4.19 -6.67
C LYS A 139 -2.79 3.24 -7.77
N ILE A 140 -3.41 2.07 -7.86
CA ILE A 140 -3.17 1.07 -8.89
C ILE A 140 -4.16 1.30 -10.04
N ARG A 141 -3.63 1.48 -11.23
CA ARG A 141 -4.42 1.54 -12.47
C ARG A 141 -4.50 0.15 -13.06
N TYR A 142 -5.67 -0.25 -13.53
CA TYR A 142 -5.83 -1.46 -14.34
C TYR A 142 -6.98 -1.33 -15.33
N ALA A 143 -6.84 -1.99 -16.45
CA ALA A 143 -7.86 -2.01 -17.51
C ALA A 143 -7.80 -3.33 -18.29
N LYS A 144 -8.96 -3.87 -18.67
CA LYS A 144 -9.05 -4.99 -19.60
C LYS A 144 -8.71 -4.52 -21.01
N VAL A 145 -7.81 -5.24 -21.65
CA VAL A 145 -7.40 -5.01 -23.04
C VAL A 145 -7.83 -6.22 -23.85
N LYS A 146 -8.81 -6.03 -24.72
CA LYS A 146 -9.27 -7.09 -25.63
C LYS A 146 -8.25 -7.30 -26.75
N GLU A 147 -7.94 -8.56 -27.05
CA GLU A 147 -7.14 -8.91 -28.21
C GLU A 147 -8.02 -8.92 -29.44
N SER A 148 -7.63 -8.13 -30.47
CA SER A 148 -8.38 -8.06 -31.74
C SER A 148 -8.49 -9.44 -32.37
N GLY A 149 -9.72 -9.85 -32.74
CA GLY A 149 -9.99 -11.10 -33.46
C GLY A 149 -10.15 -12.34 -32.58
N LYS A 150 -10.10 -12.22 -31.24
CA LYS A 150 -10.36 -13.29 -30.29
C LYS A 150 -11.74 -13.16 -29.64
N ASP A 151 -12.19 -14.21 -28.98
CA ASP A 151 -13.46 -14.22 -28.26
C ASP A 151 -13.45 -13.24 -27.06
N ASP A 152 -14.62 -12.93 -26.51
CA ASP A 152 -14.77 -11.98 -25.41
C ASP A 152 -14.11 -12.43 -24.09
N LYS A 153 -13.70 -13.69 -23.99
CA LYS A 153 -12.99 -14.27 -22.84
C LYS A 153 -11.46 -14.15 -22.95
N SER A 154 -10.96 -13.85 -24.17
CA SER A 154 -9.53 -13.67 -24.43
C SER A 154 -9.16 -12.20 -24.28
N TYR A 155 -8.74 -11.81 -23.09
CA TYR A 155 -8.26 -10.46 -22.80
C TYR A 155 -7.05 -10.49 -21.86
N ALA A 156 -6.18 -9.51 -22.02
CA ALA A 156 -5.17 -9.18 -21.04
C ALA A 156 -5.70 -8.12 -20.05
N VAL A 157 -5.08 -8.01 -18.89
CA VAL A 157 -5.33 -6.90 -17.96
C VAL A 157 -4.04 -6.09 -17.83
N ASP A 158 -4.04 -4.91 -18.44
CA ASP A 158 -2.97 -3.95 -18.21
C ASP A 158 -3.10 -3.37 -16.80
N HIS A 159 -2.01 -3.38 -16.02
CA HIS A 159 -2.03 -2.89 -14.65
C HIS A 159 -0.69 -2.33 -14.19
N SER A 160 -0.74 -1.48 -13.16
CA SER A 160 0.46 -0.96 -12.51
C SER A 160 1.23 -2.10 -11.84
N ALA A 161 2.51 -2.26 -12.19
CA ALA A 161 3.40 -3.30 -11.65
C ALA A 161 4.20 -2.81 -10.43
N GLY A 162 4.80 -3.77 -9.71
CA GLY A 162 5.66 -3.54 -8.55
C GLY A 162 5.04 -3.99 -7.23
N MET A 163 5.76 -3.73 -6.13
CA MET A 163 5.32 -4.12 -4.79
C MET A 163 5.12 -2.90 -3.90
N ILE A 164 4.12 -2.95 -3.03
CA ILE A 164 3.81 -1.91 -2.05
C ILE A 164 4.10 -2.46 -0.67
N PHE A 165 4.79 -1.68 0.14
CA PHE A 165 5.20 -2.06 1.47
C PHE A 165 4.53 -1.17 2.51
N LEU A 166 3.79 -1.81 3.44
CA LEU A 166 3.10 -1.15 4.54
C LEU A 166 3.72 -1.54 5.88
N GLY A 167 3.69 -0.62 6.83
CA GLY A 167 4.10 -0.82 8.22
C GLY A 167 3.11 -1.64 9.05
N PRO A 168 3.49 -2.00 10.27
CA PRO A 168 2.62 -2.76 11.19
C PRO A 168 1.41 -1.96 11.65
N ASP A 169 1.44 -0.65 11.50
CA ASP A 169 0.35 0.29 11.70
C ASP A 169 -0.52 0.50 10.43
N GLY A 170 -0.21 -0.22 9.35
CA GLY A 170 -0.88 -0.12 8.04
C GLY A 170 -0.51 1.14 7.25
N LEU A 171 0.41 1.96 7.74
CA LEU A 171 0.88 3.14 7.01
C LEU A 171 1.70 2.73 5.78
N PHE A 172 1.55 3.51 4.71
CA PHE A 172 2.39 3.36 3.53
C PHE A 172 3.84 3.72 3.86
N ILE A 173 4.76 2.78 3.59
CA ILE A 173 6.20 3.01 3.75
C ILE A 173 6.82 3.31 2.39
N LYS A 174 6.61 2.40 1.40
CA LYS A 174 7.28 2.51 0.11
C LYS A 174 6.56 1.73 -0.99
N LYS A 175 6.77 2.17 -2.22
CA LYS A 175 6.48 1.39 -3.43
C LYS A 175 7.81 1.04 -4.11
N PHE A 176 8.03 -0.24 -4.35
CA PHE A 176 9.12 -0.76 -5.16
C PHE A 176 8.63 -0.90 -6.60
N ALA A 177 9.33 -0.28 -7.53
CA ALA A 177 9.03 -0.42 -8.96
C ALA A 177 9.30 -1.86 -9.42
N PHE A 178 8.65 -2.28 -10.50
CA PHE A 178 8.96 -3.53 -11.17
C PHE A 178 10.47 -3.58 -11.55
N ALA A 179 11.06 -4.76 -11.49
CA ALA A 179 12.49 -4.99 -11.69
C ALA A 179 13.43 -4.29 -10.69
N THR A 180 12.93 -3.83 -9.53
CA THR A 180 13.82 -3.46 -8.43
C THR A 180 14.54 -4.72 -7.93
N PRO A 181 15.88 -4.73 -7.80
CA PRO A 181 16.62 -5.93 -7.39
C PRO A 181 16.11 -6.49 -6.06
N VAL A 182 15.89 -7.81 -6.01
CA VAL A 182 15.42 -8.55 -4.82
C VAL A 182 16.24 -8.25 -3.58
N VAL A 183 17.57 -8.23 -3.70
CA VAL A 183 18.50 -7.91 -2.61
C VAL A 183 18.19 -6.53 -2.01
N LYS A 184 17.99 -5.53 -2.87
CA LYS A 184 17.67 -4.17 -2.43
C LYS A 184 16.34 -4.10 -1.71
N ILE A 185 15.30 -4.80 -2.20
CA ILE A 185 14.00 -4.84 -1.52
C ILE A 185 14.15 -5.52 -0.16
N ALA A 186 14.83 -6.66 -0.09
CA ALA A 186 15.03 -7.41 1.16
C ALA A 186 15.80 -6.58 2.20
N GLU A 187 16.84 -5.87 1.80
CA GLU A 187 17.61 -4.97 2.68
C GLU A 187 16.73 -3.84 3.24
N GLU A 188 15.96 -3.17 2.40
CA GLU A 188 15.09 -2.07 2.84
C GLU A 188 13.95 -2.57 3.76
N VAL A 189 13.36 -3.73 3.45
CA VAL A 189 12.38 -4.38 4.33
C VAL A 189 13.01 -4.74 5.67
N SER A 190 14.19 -5.40 5.67
CA SER A 190 14.91 -5.75 6.92
C SER A 190 15.24 -4.52 7.76
N GLN A 191 15.68 -3.41 7.14
CA GLN A 191 15.92 -2.16 7.86
C GLN A 191 14.65 -1.57 8.46
N ALA A 192 13.50 -1.68 7.79
CA ALA A 192 12.22 -1.24 8.35
C ALA A 192 11.79 -2.12 9.53
N LEU A 193 11.96 -3.45 9.41
CA LEU A 193 11.68 -4.41 10.48
C LEU A 193 12.53 -4.16 11.74
N ALA A 194 13.77 -3.69 11.58
CA ALA A 194 14.67 -3.39 12.70
C ALA A 194 14.30 -2.09 13.45
N ARG A 195 13.55 -1.17 12.81
CA ARG A 195 13.13 0.11 13.40
C ARG A 195 11.80 0.04 14.16
N HIS A 196 11.06 -1.03 14.02
CA HIS A 196 9.75 -1.29 14.65
C HIS A 196 9.79 -2.56 15.49
#